data_2693c8b7a8efe7d451088ac52fd11c9b
#
_entry.id   2693c8b7a8efe7d451088ac52fd11c9b
#
_cell.length_a   1.000
_cell.length_b   1.000
_cell.length_c   1.000
_cell.angle_alpha   90.00
_cell.angle_beta   90.00
_cell.angle_gamma   90.00
#
_symmetry.space_group_name_H-M   'P 1'
#
loop_
_entity.id
_entity.type
_entity.pdbx_description
1 polymer ?
#
loop_
_entity_poly.entity_id
_entity_poly.type
_entity_poly.pdbx_seq_one_letter_code
_entity_poly.pdbx_strand_id
1 'polypeptide(L)'
;MSVFVLPPSTAELERRLLSRAQDSAEVVAGRMARAADEMSHYPEYDYIIVNHDLEASIEAVHTILKAERLRISRQAGLTDFMKQLREDSR
;
A
#
# COMPACT_ATOMS: atom_id res chain seq x y z
N MET A 1 -0.90 -7.93 -5.81
CA MET A 1 -1.13 -7.02 -4.68
C MET A 1 -0.44 -5.69 -4.93
N SER A 2 -1.16 -4.62 -4.79
CA SER A 2 -0.62 -3.26 -4.94
C SER A 2 -1.03 -2.39 -3.74
N VAL A 3 -0.10 -1.60 -3.25
CA VAL A 3 -0.31 -0.73 -2.08
C VAL A 3 0.09 0.70 -2.46
N PHE A 4 -0.81 1.64 -2.22
CA PHE A 4 -0.55 3.05 -2.44
C PHE A 4 -0.38 3.73 -1.09
N VAL A 5 0.77 4.38 -0.88
CA VAL A 5 1.05 5.11 0.36
C VAL A 5 0.86 6.60 0.11
N LEU A 6 -0.08 7.19 0.82
CA LEU A 6 -0.44 8.60 0.69
C LEU A 6 0.14 9.44 1.83
N PRO A 7 0.54 10.69 1.55
CA PRO A 7 0.85 11.63 2.63
C PRO A 7 -0.43 12.04 3.37
N PRO A 8 -0.33 12.52 4.64
CA PRO A 8 -1.51 12.86 5.42
C PRO A 8 -2.21 14.14 4.96
N SER A 9 -1.52 14.98 4.18
CA SER A 9 -2.07 16.23 3.67
C SER A 9 -1.27 16.72 2.46
N THR A 10 -1.87 17.61 1.69
CA THR A 10 -1.21 18.28 0.57
C THR A 10 -0.01 19.11 1.06
N ALA A 11 -0.16 19.79 2.19
CA ALA A 11 0.92 20.58 2.80
C ALA A 11 2.12 19.71 3.16
N GLU A 12 1.88 18.53 3.71
CA GLU A 12 2.95 17.56 4.03
C GLU A 12 3.65 17.05 2.78
N LEU A 13 2.89 16.76 1.73
CA LEU A 13 3.46 16.36 0.45
C LEU A 13 4.37 17.44 -0.11
N GLU A 14 3.90 18.69 -0.12
CA GLU A 14 4.69 19.83 -0.59
C GLU A 14 5.96 20.00 0.23
N ARG A 15 5.86 19.91 1.55
CA ARG A 15 7.00 20.00 2.45
C ARG A 15 8.06 18.94 2.14
N ARG A 16 7.64 17.70 1.88
CA ARG A 16 8.56 16.61 1.54
C ARG A 16 9.24 16.84 0.20
N LEU A 17 8.52 17.33 -0.79
CA LEU A 17 9.09 17.65 -2.09
C LEU A 17 10.09 18.80 -2.02
N LEU A 18 9.79 19.83 -1.24
CA LEU A 18 10.69 20.96 -1.02
C LEU A 18 11.96 20.56 -0.26
N SER A 19 11.83 19.69 0.75
CA SER A 19 12.98 19.28 1.59
C SER A 19 13.99 18.42 0.84
N ARG A 20 13.56 17.71 -0.19
CA ARG A 20 14.45 16.89 -1.02
C ARG A 20 15.21 17.72 -2.06
N ALA A 21 14.76 18.94 -2.27
CA ALA A 21 15.07 19.61 -3.50
C ALA A 21 15.83 20.89 -3.27
N GLN A 22 16.95 20.95 -3.92
CA GLN A 22 17.52 22.18 -4.41
C GLN A 22 16.84 22.55 -5.73
N ASP A 23 15.59 22.15 -5.90
CA ASP A 23 14.84 22.33 -7.14
C ASP A 23 14.06 23.64 -7.12
N SER A 24 13.82 24.19 -8.30
CA SER A 24 13.02 25.40 -8.47
C SER A 24 11.55 25.17 -8.11
N ALA A 25 10.83 26.25 -7.82
CA ALA A 25 9.40 26.19 -7.57
C ALA A 25 8.63 25.56 -8.75
N GLU A 26 9.08 25.75 -9.97
CA GLU A 26 8.48 25.17 -11.17
C GLU A 26 8.58 23.65 -11.17
N VAL A 27 9.73 23.10 -10.78
CA VAL A 27 9.95 21.64 -10.68
C VAL A 27 9.06 21.06 -9.59
N VAL A 28 8.97 21.73 -8.44
CA VAL A 28 8.09 21.28 -7.34
C VAL A 28 6.64 21.30 -7.77
N ALA A 29 6.18 22.35 -8.46
CA ALA A 29 4.82 22.43 -8.97
C ALA A 29 4.52 21.28 -9.96
N GLY A 30 5.47 20.94 -10.82
CA GLY A 30 5.34 19.81 -11.74
C GLY A 30 5.21 18.47 -11.01
N ARG A 31 5.96 18.28 -9.93
CA ARG A 31 5.87 17.07 -9.11
C ARG A 31 4.55 16.99 -8.36
N MET A 32 4.05 18.14 -7.87
CA MET A 32 2.74 18.20 -7.22
C MET A 32 1.62 17.84 -8.19
N ALA A 33 1.68 18.31 -9.42
CA ALA A 33 0.70 17.98 -10.46
C ALA A 33 0.72 16.49 -10.79
N ARG A 34 1.90 15.86 -10.89
CA ARG A 34 2.03 14.42 -11.12
C ARG A 34 1.49 13.62 -9.96
N ALA A 35 1.77 14.05 -8.73
CA ALA A 35 1.24 13.38 -7.54
C ALA A 35 -0.28 13.44 -7.51
N ALA A 36 -0.88 14.56 -7.86
CA ALA A 36 -2.33 14.69 -7.96
C ALA A 36 -2.92 13.75 -9.01
N ASP A 37 -2.27 13.62 -10.16
CA ASP A 37 -2.68 12.69 -11.20
C ASP A 37 -2.59 11.24 -10.73
N GLU A 38 -1.48 10.86 -10.09
CA GLU A 38 -1.32 9.52 -9.53
C GLU A 38 -2.37 9.21 -8.47
N MET A 39 -2.70 10.18 -7.61
CA MET A 39 -3.74 10.00 -6.59
C MET A 39 -5.13 9.80 -7.20
N SER A 40 -5.40 10.36 -8.39
CA SER A 40 -6.68 10.15 -9.08
C SER A 40 -6.87 8.70 -9.53
N HIS A 41 -5.79 7.93 -9.64
CA HIS A 41 -5.81 6.51 -10.01
C HIS A 41 -5.94 5.58 -8.81
N TYR A 42 -6.28 6.10 -7.63
CA TYR A 42 -6.38 5.29 -6.42
C TYR A 42 -7.28 4.04 -6.54
N PRO A 43 -8.35 4.02 -7.33
CA PRO A 43 -9.17 2.80 -7.46
C PRO A 43 -8.45 1.61 -8.10
N GLU A 44 -7.30 1.84 -8.73
CA GLU A 44 -6.50 0.78 -9.38
C GLU A 44 -5.65 -0.01 -8.37
N TYR A 45 -5.53 0.49 -7.14
CA TYR A 45 -4.73 -0.16 -6.09
C TYR A 45 -5.61 -1.05 -5.21
N ASP A 46 -5.01 -2.10 -4.67
CA ASP A 46 -5.71 -3.02 -3.76
C ASP A 46 -5.82 -2.45 -2.35
N TYR A 47 -4.81 -1.69 -1.92
CA TYR A 47 -4.74 -1.14 -0.57
C TYR A 47 -4.25 0.29 -0.60
N ILE A 48 -4.75 1.10 0.34
CA ILE A 48 -4.28 2.48 0.53
C ILE A 48 -3.85 2.64 1.98
N ILE A 49 -2.66 3.19 2.18
CA ILE A 49 -2.14 3.54 3.50
C ILE A 49 -1.93 5.05 3.54
N VAL A 50 -2.56 5.73 4.50
CA VAL A 50 -2.30 7.15 4.76
C VAL A 50 -1.19 7.22 5.81
N ASN A 51 -0.05 7.76 5.43
CA ASN A 51 1.14 7.81 6.28
C ASN A 51 1.12 9.02 7.22
N HIS A 52 0.41 8.87 8.35
CA HIS A 52 0.43 9.87 9.44
C HIS A 52 1.65 9.67 10.34
N ASP A 53 2.07 8.43 10.51
CA ASP A 53 3.12 8.00 11.41
C ASP A 53 3.81 6.79 10.79
N LEU A 54 5.14 6.82 10.76
CA LEU A 54 5.94 5.77 10.14
C LEU A 54 5.68 4.40 10.78
N GLU A 55 5.62 4.33 12.10
CA GLU A 55 5.39 3.06 12.81
C GLU A 55 4.03 2.46 12.47
N ALA A 56 2.98 3.29 12.46
CA ALA A 56 1.65 2.85 12.08
C ALA A 56 1.59 2.39 10.62
N SER A 57 2.30 3.06 9.73
CA SER A 57 2.37 2.66 8.32
C SER A 57 3.09 1.33 8.14
N ILE A 58 4.18 1.09 8.86
CA ILE A 58 4.90 -0.18 8.85
C ILE A 58 3.99 -1.30 9.36
N GLU A 59 3.27 -1.04 10.44
CA GLU A 59 2.33 -2.01 11.00
C GLU A 59 1.21 -2.34 10.02
N ALA A 60 0.70 -1.34 9.32
CA ALA A 60 -0.31 -1.53 8.27
C ALA A 60 0.22 -2.42 7.13
N VAL A 61 1.45 -2.20 6.69
CA VAL A 61 2.08 -3.04 5.67
C VAL A 61 2.21 -4.48 6.16
N HIS A 62 2.65 -4.70 7.41
CA HIS A 62 2.74 -6.03 8.01
C HIS A 62 1.37 -6.71 8.05
N THR A 63 0.32 -5.97 8.42
CA THR A 63 -1.05 -6.48 8.46
C THR A 63 -1.51 -6.93 7.08
N ILE A 64 -1.23 -6.13 6.05
CA ILE A 64 -1.55 -6.47 4.66
C ILE A 64 -0.83 -7.75 4.25
N LEU A 65 0.46 -7.86 4.54
CA LEU A 65 1.26 -9.04 4.19
C LEU A 65 0.72 -10.30 4.86
N LYS A 66 0.35 -10.20 6.14
CA LYS A 66 -0.25 -11.33 6.88
C LYS A 66 -1.58 -11.75 6.27
N ALA A 67 -2.43 -10.78 5.96
CA ALA A 67 -3.75 -11.04 5.36
C ALA A 67 -3.59 -11.67 3.97
N GLU A 68 -2.67 -11.17 3.16
CA GLU A 68 -2.42 -11.69 1.82
C GLU A 68 -1.94 -13.14 1.85
N ARG A 69 -1.13 -13.52 2.84
CA ARG A 69 -0.67 -14.90 3.01
C ARG A 69 -1.81 -15.85 3.34
N LEU A 70 -2.88 -15.35 3.94
CA LEU A 70 -4.05 -16.14 4.30
C LEU A 70 -5.05 -16.28 3.15
N ARG A 71 -4.87 -15.55 2.07
CA ARG A 71 -5.76 -15.70 0.90
C ARG A 71 -5.68 -17.13 0.37
N ILE A 72 -6.81 -17.69 0.01
CA ILE A 72 -6.91 -19.05 -0.52
C ILE A 72 -5.93 -19.27 -1.68
N SER A 73 -5.86 -18.30 -2.59
CA SER A 73 -5.01 -18.38 -3.77
C SER A 73 -3.51 -18.45 -3.48
N ARG A 74 -3.10 -18.08 -2.25
CA ARG A 74 -1.69 -18.05 -1.85
C ARG A 74 -1.30 -19.16 -0.88
N GLN A 75 -2.24 -20.01 -0.48
CA GLN A 75 -1.97 -21.10 0.45
C GLN A 75 -1.61 -22.36 -0.34
N ALA A 76 -0.31 -22.63 -0.46
CA ALA A 76 0.18 -23.83 -1.10
C ALA A 76 -0.25 -25.06 -0.33
N GLY A 77 -0.69 -26.10 -1.03
CA GLY A 77 -1.10 -27.35 -0.41
C GLY A 77 -2.46 -27.32 0.28
N LEU A 78 -3.19 -26.22 0.20
CA LEU A 78 -4.49 -26.09 0.86
C LEU A 78 -5.49 -27.15 0.35
N THR A 79 -5.52 -27.41 -0.93
CA THR A 79 -6.43 -28.40 -1.52
C THR A 79 -6.18 -29.78 -0.93
N ASP A 80 -4.91 -30.20 -0.84
CA ASP A 80 -4.53 -31.49 -0.27
C ASP A 80 -4.84 -31.57 1.22
N PHE A 81 -4.59 -30.48 1.94
CA PHE A 81 -4.91 -30.39 3.36
C PHE A 81 -6.41 -30.52 3.61
N MET A 82 -7.23 -29.84 2.82
CA MET A 82 -8.69 -29.93 2.94
C MET A 82 -9.20 -31.32 2.62
N LYS A 83 -8.60 -31.98 1.64
CA LYS A 83 -8.93 -33.37 1.30
C LYS A 83 -8.60 -34.29 2.46
N GLN A 84 -7.43 -34.13 3.08
CA GLN A 84 -6.99 -34.91 4.23
C GLN A 84 -7.96 -34.77 5.42
N LEU A 85 -8.38 -33.53 5.71
CA LEU A 85 -9.33 -33.26 6.78
C LEU A 85 -10.67 -33.97 6.54
N ARG A 86 -11.16 -33.96 5.31
CA ARG A 86 -12.42 -34.64 4.97
C ARG A 86 -12.31 -36.17 5.14
N GLU A 87 -11.18 -36.73 4.75
CA GLU A 87 -10.93 -38.17 4.90
C GLU A 87 -10.84 -38.58 6.38
N ASP A 88 -10.17 -37.75 7.19
CA ASP A 88 -10.03 -38.02 8.63
C ASP A 88 -11.35 -37.84 9.40
N SER A 89 -12.31 -37.11 8.83
CA SER A 89 -13.61 -36.85 9.44
C SER A 89 -14.64 -37.98 9.19
N ARG A 90 -14.31 -38.97 8.38
CA ARG A 90 -15.21 -40.07 8.05
C ARG A 90 -15.22 -41.18 9.11
#